data_9a6ff275f5b2e56f0f48b7c80269fe15
#
_entry.id   9a6ff275f5b2e56f0f48b7c80269fe15
#
_cell.length_a   1.000
_cell.length_b   1.000
_cell.length_c   1.000
_cell.angle_alpha   90.00
_cell.angle_beta   90.00
_cell.angle_gamma   90.00
#
_symmetry.space_group_name_H-M   'P 1'
#
loop_
_entity.id
_entity.type
_entity.pdbx_description
1 polymer ?
#
loop_
_entity_poly.entity_id
_entity_poly.type
_entity_poly.pdbx_seq_one_letter_code
_entity_poly.pdbx_strand_id
1 'polypeptide(L)'
;MRNRLRRTAAGLFAAVLLTASVSAATTSAATGSAAPSSGFDNWSCKPSAAHPDPIVLLHGLGGNGPGNYSYLGPFLAAKGYCAFTLTYGQADPNIPVGGTVSIARSSVEIEAFVQRVRTATGAAKVDIVGHSEGGFQSIYGPKVRGYAGQVGKVVALAPPTHGTTFGGLVSVGDYLGLGPLVDQVLQRFGCAACDELIVGGSAVTTLTTGPIAQAGTKYTVIASRFDALVTRHETSFIREPGVTNEYVQDSCPLDPVGHVGLAFDPTVAQLVANALDPAHASRVVCAFGPAL
;
A
#
# COMPACT_ATOMS: atom_id res chain seq x y z
N MET A 1 67.43 56.25 -8.59
CA MET A 1 68.57 56.27 -9.54
C MET A 1 68.21 55.46 -10.78
N ARG A 2 68.22 56.19 -11.92
CA ARG A 2 68.61 55.73 -13.28
C ARG A 2 67.73 54.57 -13.87
N ASN A 3 67.09 54.83 -14.88
CA ASN A 3 67.16 55.35 -16.24
C ASN A 3 66.79 54.25 -17.25
N ARG A 4 65.75 54.56 -18.05
CA ARG A 4 65.72 54.53 -19.53
C ARG A 4 66.06 53.19 -20.23
N LEU A 5 65.24 52.72 -21.12
CA LEU A 5 65.20 53.18 -22.55
C LEU A 5 64.06 52.55 -23.33
N ARG A 6 63.47 53.40 -24.13
CA ARG A 6 62.52 53.11 -25.19
C ARG A 6 63.16 52.27 -26.31
N ARG A 7 62.43 51.41 -26.95
CA ARG A 7 62.51 51.19 -28.42
C ARG A 7 61.17 50.80 -29.00
N THR A 8 60.73 51.61 -29.92
CA THR A 8 59.65 51.44 -30.89
C THR A 8 60.08 50.46 -31.98
N ALA A 9 59.19 49.58 -32.39
CA ALA A 9 59.23 49.00 -33.73
C ALA A 9 57.79 48.75 -34.18
N ALA A 10 57.48 49.40 -35.30
CA ALA A 10 56.28 49.25 -36.08
C ALA A 10 56.34 47.95 -36.90
N GLY A 11 55.24 47.30 -37.16
CA GLY A 11 55.23 46.13 -38.05
C GLY A 11 53.81 45.62 -38.35
N LEU A 12 53.29 46.06 -39.48
CA LEU A 12 52.34 45.44 -40.38
C LEU A 12 51.09 44.73 -39.85
N PHE A 13 49.95 45.34 -40.17
CA PHE A 13 48.61 44.71 -40.19
C PHE A 13 48.50 43.77 -41.39
N ALA A 14 48.28 42.49 -41.16
CA ALA A 14 47.74 41.55 -42.16
C ALA A 14 46.30 41.23 -41.73
N ALA A 15 45.34 41.75 -42.47
CA ALA A 15 43.92 41.41 -42.28
C ALA A 15 43.64 40.02 -42.85
N VAL A 16 43.36 39.05 -41.98
CA VAL A 16 42.81 37.75 -42.37
C VAL A 16 41.29 37.79 -42.20
N LEU A 17 40.59 37.81 -43.33
CA LEU A 17 39.12 37.62 -43.38
C LEU A 17 38.79 36.16 -43.10
N LEU A 18 38.34 35.89 -41.90
CA LEU A 18 37.70 34.61 -41.54
C LEU A 18 36.23 34.70 -41.89
N THR A 19 35.80 33.99 -42.93
CA THR A 19 34.38 33.73 -43.25
C THR A 19 33.89 32.68 -42.23
N ALA A 20 33.08 33.11 -41.25
CA ALA A 20 32.40 32.23 -40.33
C ALA A 20 31.20 31.60 -41.04
N SER A 21 31.29 30.31 -41.36
CA SER A 21 30.17 29.53 -41.82
C SER A 21 29.28 29.23 -40.60
N VAL A 22 28.11 29.87 -40.57
CA VAL A 22 27.08 29.57 -39.56
C VAL A 22 26.39 28.27 -39.96
N SER A 23 26.83 27.16 -39.38
CA SER A 23 26.05 25.92 -39.45
C SER A 23 24.84 26.04 -38.53
N ALA A 24 23.66 26.15 -39.13
CA ALA A 24 22.41 26.05 -38.40
C ALA A 24 22.26 24.63 -37.83
N ALA A 25 22.57 24.45 -36.56
CA ALA A 25 22.24 23.25 -35.85
C ALA A 25 20.71 23.19 -35.63
N THR A 26 20.04 22.35 -36.40
CA THR A 26 18.65 21.98 -36.15
C THR A 26 18.61 21.22 -34.82
N THR A 27 18.25 21.91 -33.76
CA THR A 27 17.88 21.27 -32.50
C THR A 27 16.59 20.51 -32.75
N SER A 28 16.71 19.18 -32.98
CA SER A 28 15.58 18.27 -32.82
C SER A 28 15.11 18.40 -31.38
N ALA A 29 13.93 18.99 -31.16
CA ALA A 29 13.25 18.93 -29.90
C ALA A 29 13.01 17.44 -29.62
N ALA A 30 13.79 16.88 -28.68
CA ALA A 30 13.48 15.60 -28.08
C ALA A 30 12.08 15.77 -27.45
N THR A 31 11.08 15.11 -28.04
CA THR A 31 9.80 14.91 -27.41
C THR A 31 10.09 14.13 -26.15
N GLY A 32 10.21 14.86 -25.06
CA GLY A 32 10.38 14.27 -23.73
C GLY A 32 9.17 13.36 -23.51
N SER A 33 9.42 12.04 -23.52
CA SER A 33 8.44 11.08 -23.00
C SER A 33 8.15 11.52 -21.58
N ALA A 34 6.92 12.00 -21.33
CA ALA A 34 6.48 12.26 -19.97
C ALA A 34 6.77 10.99 -19.15
N ALA A 35 7.46 11.15 -18.03
CA ALA A 35 7.66 10.03 -17.12
C ALA A 35 6.28 9.38 -16.85
N PRO A 36 6.15 8.05 -16.92
CA PRO A 36 4.87 7.39 -16.68
C PRO A 36 4.34 7.90 -15.36
N SER A 37 3.12 8.46 -15.37
CA SER A 37 2.45 8.91 -14.14
C SER A 37 2.40 7.72 -13.18
N SER A 38 2.78 7.94 -11.90
CA SER A 38 2.70 6.90 -10.87
C SER A 38 1.34 6.21 -10.92
N GLY A 39 1.30 4.88 -10.86
CA GLY A 39 0.06 4.10 -10.80
C GLY A 39 -0.65 4.19 -9.45
N PHE A 40 -0.08 4.89 -8.46
CA PHE A 40 -0.66 5.03 -7.13
C PHE A 40 -1.61 6.24 -7.06
N ASP A 41 -2.85 5.98 -6.66
CA ASP A 41 -4.00 6.92 -6.60
C ASP A 41 -4.21 7.76 -7.89
N ASN A 42 -3.75 7.23 -9.00
CA ASN A 42 -3.90 7.83 -10.29
C ASN A 42 -5.14 7.27 -11.00
N TRP A 43 -6.25 8.00 -10.96
CA TRP A 43 -7.53 7.60 -11.55
C TRP A 43 -7.51 7.54 -13.08
N SER A 44 -6.47 8.02 -13.75
CA SER A 44 -6.24 7.83 -15.18
C SER A 44 -5.44 6.56 -15.51
N CYS A 45 -4.92 5.85 -14.48
CA CYS A 45 -4.17 4.62 -14.65
C CYS A 45 -5.03 3.56 -15.34
N LYS A 46 -4.44 2.87 -16.32
CA LYS A 46 -5.07 1.72 -16.99
C LYS A 46 -4.26 0.47 -16.70
N PRO A 47 -4.89 -0.57 -16.17
CA PRO A 47 -4.24 -1.86 -15.96
C PRO A 47 -3.61 -2.39 -17.26
N SER A 48 -2.42 -2.99 -17.11
CA SER A 48 -1.71 -3.62 -18.22
C SER A 48 -2.15 -5.09 -18.40
N ALA A 49 -1.77 -5.68 -19.52
CA ALA A 49 -1.99 -7.12 -19.72
C ALA A 49 -1.22 -7.99 -18.70
N ALA A 50 -0.08 -7.49 -18.19
CA ALA A 50 0.68 -8.18 -17.15
C ALA A 50 0.01 -8.09 -15.77
N HIS A 51 -0.68 -6.98 -15.50
CA HIS A 51 -1.39 -6.72 -14.23
C HIS A 51 -2.81 -6.23 -14.55
N PRO A 52 -3.72 -7.16 -14.96
CA PRO A 52 -5.06 -6.80 -15.44
C PRO A 52 -5.99 -6.35 -14.31
N ASP A 53 -5.75 -6.78 -13.09
CA ASP A 53 -6.56 -6.44 -11.93
C ASP A 53 -5.89 -5.29 -11.15
N PRO A 54 -6.53 -4.12 -11.04
CA PRO A 54 -6.04 -3.02 -10.20
C PRO A 54 -6.13 -3.40 -8.73
N ILE A 55 -5.27 -2.79 -7.90
CA ILE A 55 -5.20 -3.09 -6.47
C ILE A 55 -6.00 -2.06 -5.68
N VAL A 56 -6.85 -2.54 -4.78
CA VAL A 56 -7.49 -1.75 -3.71
C VAL A 56 -6.73 -1.97 -2.41
N LEU A 57 -6.30 -0.87 -1.78
CA LEU A 57 -5.48 -0.86 -0.56
C LEU A 57 -6.33 -0.41 0.64
N LEU A 58 -6.47 -1.27 1.65
CA LEU A 58 -7.34 -1.07 2.81
C LEU A 58 -6.52 -0.90 4.10
N HIS A 59 -6.58 0.29 4.72
CA HIS A 59 -5.81 0.64 5.92
C HIS A 59 -6.30 -0.07 7.19
N GLY A 60 -5.46 -0.04 8.24
CA GLY A 60 -5.80 -0.55 9.57
C GLY A 60 -6.67 0.40 10.39
N LEU A 61 -7.19 -0.11 11.50
CA LEU A 61 -8.00 0.62 12.48
C LEU A 61 -7.28 1.88 12.97
N GLY A 62 -7.99 3.00 13.03
CA GLY A 62 -7.44 4.30 13.43
C GLY A 62 -6.54 4.96 12.38
N GLY A 63 -6.27 4.27 11.25
CA GLY A 63 -5.44 4.77 10.18
C GLY A 63 -6.20 5.56 9.11
N ASN A 64 -5.49 5.82 8.02
CA ASN A 64 -6.05 6.37 6.79
C ASN A 64 -5.30 5.82 5.58
N GLY A 65 -5.92 5.87 4.42
CA GLY A 65 -5.35 5.29 3.20
C GLY A 65 -3.97 5.85 2.84
N PRO A 66 -3.81 7.16 2.65
CA PRO A 66 -2.53 7.74 2.27
C PRO A 66 -1.39 7.47 3.26
N GLY A 67 -1.68 7.52 4.57
CA GLY A 67 -0.69 7.27 5.61
C GLY A 67 -0.24 5.81 5.65
N ASN A 68 -1.19 4.88 5.71
CA ASN A 68 -0.90 3.44 5.80
C ASN A 68 -0.14 2.91 4.57
N TYR A 69 -0.40 3.50 3.40
CA TYR A 69 0.15 3.01 2.14
C TYR A 69 1.17 3.96 1.48
N SER A 70 1.76 4.85 2.27
CA SER A 70 2.79 5.78 1.79
C SER A 70 4.06 5.09 1.25
N TYR A 71 4.32 3.86 1.67
CA TYR A 71 5.42 3.02 1.16
C TYR A 71 4.92 1.96 0.15
N LEU A 72 4.01 1.09 0.56
CA LEU A 72 3.57 -0.05 -0.26
C LEU A 72 2.84 0.39 -1.55
N GLY A 73 2.06 1.46 -1.51
CA GLY A 73 1.34 1.97 -2.68
C GLY A 73 2.28 2.39 -3.83
N PRO A 74 3.23 3.31 -3.60
CA PRO A 74 4.25 3.66 -4.59
C PRO A 74 5.12 2.47 -5.03
N PHE A 75 5.45 1.54 -4.13
CA PHE A 75 6.21 0.33 -4.46
C PHE A 75 5.46 -0.55 -5.49
N LEU A 76 4.17 -0.80 -5.28
CA LEU A 76 3.35 -1.56 -6.21
C LEU A 76 3.15 -0.81 -7.54
N ALA A 77 2.97 0.50 -7.49
CA ALA A 77 2.89 1.33 -8.69
C ALA A 77 4.18 1.28 -9.51
N ALA A 78 5.35 1.28 -8.87
CA ALA A 78 6.65 1.12 -9.53
C ALA A 78 6.82 -0.25 -10.19
N LYS A 79 6.06 -1.26 -9.74
CA LYS A 79 5.98 -2.59 -10.37
C LYS A 79 4.94 -2.66 -11.51
N GLY A 80 4.29 -1.55 -11.84
CA GLY A 80 3.35 -1.46 -12.97
C GLY A 80 1.89 -1.72 -12.60
N TYR A 81 1.54 -1.78 -11.33
CA TYR A 81 0.14 -1.89 -10.89
C TYR A 81 -0.55 -0.53 -10.86
N CYS A 82 -1.84 -0.52 -11.16
CA CYS A 82 -2.74 0.56 -10.75
C CYS A 82 -3.21 0.27 -9.33
N ALA A 83 -2.79 1.06 -8.35
CA ALA A 83 -3.11 0.87 -6.95
C ALA A 83 -3.89 2.08 -6.41
N PHE A 84 -4.97 1.82 -5.69
CA PHE A 84 -5.89 2.86 -5.20
C PHE A 84 -6.15 2.66 -3.72
N THR A 85 -6.16 3.77 -2.98
CA THR A 85 -6.48 3.75 -1.55
C THR A 85 -7.68 4.65 -1.22
N LEU A 86 -8.31 4.39 -0.08
CA LEU A 86 -9.36 5.23 0.49
C LEU A 86 -9.16 5.31 2.00
N THR A 87 -9.76 6.30 2.62
CA THR A 87 -9.99 6.31 4.06
C THR A 87 -11.46 5.95 4.27
N TYR A 88 -11.72 4.79 4.85
CA TYR A 88 -13.06 4.26 5.11
C TYR A 88 -13.36 4.25 6.60
N GLY A 89 -14.63 4.13 6.95
CA GLY A 89 -15.04 3.92 8.34
C GLY A 89 -14.74 5.10 9.26
N GLN A 90 -14.77 6.33 8.73
CA GLN A 90 -14.59 7.55 9.52
C GLN A 90 -15.87 7.87 10.30
N ALA A 91 -15.73 8.13 11.61
CA ALA A 91 -16.81 8.64 12.43
C ALA A 91 -17.15 10.10 12.09
N ASP A 92 -16.14 10.88 11.72
CA ASP A 92 -16.25 12.24 11.18
C ASP A 92 -15.43 12.32 9.88
N PRO A 93 -16.03 12.64 8.73
CA PRO A 93 -15.33 12.67 7.44
C PRO A 93 -14.26 13.78 7.34
N ASN A 94 -14.27 14.75 8.24
CA ASN A 94 -13.25 15.81 8.29
C ASN A 94 -12.00 15.43 9.07
N ILE A 95 -12.03 14.28 9.76
CA ILE A 95 -10.90 13.80 10.56
C ILE A 95 -10.29 12.59 9.85
N PRO A 96 -8.98 12.58 9.52
CA PRO A 96 -8.33 11.50 8.78
C PRO A 96 -8.04 10.29 9.69
N VAL A 97 -9.03 9.85 10.44
CA VAL A 97 -9.01 8.66 11.31
C VAL A 97 -10.16 7.76 10.89
N GLY A 98 -9.84 6.65 10.26
CA GLY A 98 -10.81 5.71 9.73
C GLY A 98 -10.83 4.37 10.46
N GLY A 99 -11.69 3.46 10.01
CA GLY A 99 -11.80 2.12 10.59
C GLY A 99 -12.43 2.09 12.00
N THR A 100 -13.07 3.16 12.47
CA THR A 100 -13.59 3.25 13.84
C THR A 100 -15.09 2.95 13.95
N VAL A 101 -15.81 3.03 12.85
CA VAL A 101 -17.23 2.65 12.82
C VAL A 101 -17.39 1.14 12.64
N SER A 102 -18.62 0.62 12.67
CA SER A 102 -18.83 -0.82 12.55
C SER A 102 -18.24 -1.40 11.26
N ILE A 103 -17.74 -2.63 11.35
CA ILE A 103 -17.15 -3.38 10.22
C ILE A 103 -18.16 -3.48 9.07
N ALA A 104 -19.42 -3.74 9.38
CA ALA A 104 -20.47 -3.84 8.39
C ALA A 104 -20.69 -2.52 7.63
N ARG A 105 -20.63 -1.35 8.32
CA ARG A 105 -20.74 -0.04 7.67
C ARG A 105 -19.52 0.25 6.80
N SER A 106 -18.31 0.04 7.32
CA SER A 106 -17.07 0.18 6.57
C SER A 106 -17.07 -0.70 5.30
N SER A 107 -17.60 -1.93 5.38
CA SER A 107 -17.65 -2.83 4.23
C SER A 107 -18.54 -2.32 3.08
N VAL A 108 -19.57 -1.52 3.36
CA VAL A 108 -20.39 -0.85 2.33
C VAL A 108 -19.58 0.21 1.57
N GLU A 109 -18.82 1.02 2.32
CA GLU A 109 -17.95 2.05 1.73
C GLU A 109 -16.86 1.42 0.85
N ILE A 110 -16.27 0.32 1.32
CA ILE A 110 -15.24 -0.44 0.59
C ILE A 110 -15.82 -1.06 -0.68
N GLU A 111 -17.00 -1.68 -0.61
CA GLU A 111 -17.67 -2.23 -1.80
C GLU A 111 -17.90 -1.15 -2.86
N ALA A 112 -18.43 0.01 -2.46
CA ALA A 112 -18.66 1.13 -3.36
C ALA A 112 -17.35 1.61 -3.99
N PHE A 113 -16.25 1.61 -3.23
CA PHE A 113 -14.94 1.97 -3.74
C PHE A 113 -14.39 0.93 -4.73
N VAL A 114 -14.55 -0.36 -4.47
CA VAL A 114 -14.21 -1.45 -5.40
C VAL A 114 -14.94 -1.24 -6.74
N GLN A 115 -16.25 -0.94 -6.71
CA GLN A 115 -17.01 -0.67 -7.92
C GLN A 115 -16.50 0.57 -8.66
N ARG A 116 -16.15 1.63 -7.93
CA ARG A 116 -15.56 2.85 -8.51
C ARG A 116 -14.23 2.57 -9.21
N VAL A 117 -13.33 1.80 -8.58
CA VAL A 117 -12.04 1.40 -9.17
C VAL A 117 -12.26 0.58 -10.44
N ARG A 118 -13.13 -0.42 -10.40
CA ARG A 118 -13.47 -1.24 -11.58
C ARG A 118 -14.00 -0.39 -12.72
N THR A 119 -14.93 0.50 -12.44
CA THR A 119 -15.51 1.40 -13.46
C THR A 119 -14.46 2.32 -14.07
N ALA A 120 -13.61 2.94 -13.24
CA ALA A 120 -12.58 3.87 -13.70
C ALA A 120 -11.49 3.20 -14.54
N THR A 121 -11.13 1.97 -14.19
CA THR A 121 -10.07 1.20 -14.86
C THR A 121 -10.59 0.35 -16.02
N GLY A 122 -11.85 0.00 -16.02
CA GLY A 122 -12.45 -0.97 -16.95
C GLY A 122 -12.16 -2.43 -16.60
N ALA A 123 -11.58 -2.70 -15.42
CA ALA A 123 -11.21 -4.05 -15.01
C ALA A 123 -12.42 -4.89 -14.60
N ALA A 124 -12.38 -6.18 -14.94
CA ALA A 124 -13.42 -7.14 -14.53
C ALA A 124 -13.34 -7.45 -13.04
N LYS A 125 -12.14 -7.49 -12.47
CA LYS A 125 -11.84 -7.76 -11.07
C LYS A 125 -10.90 -6.73 -10.50
N VAL A 126 -10.75 -6.75 -9.18
CA VAL A 126 -9.66 -6.08 -8.44
C VAL A 126 -8.89 -7.11 -7.63
N ASP A 127 -7.64 -6.82 -7.31
CA ASP A 127 -6.95 -7.46 -6.20
C ASP A 127 -7.08 -6.55 -4.96
N ILE A 128 -7.13 -7.12 -3.76
CA ILE A 128 -7.24 -6.36 -2.52
C ILE A 128 -6.04 -6.66 -1.64
N VAL A 129 -5.34 -5.62 -1.18
CA VAL A 129 -4.31 -5.72 -0.15
C VAL A 129 -4.78 -4.95 1.06
N GLY A 130 -4.92 -5.63 2.19
CA GLY A 130 -5.40 -5.02 3.42
C GLY A 130 -4.43 -5.22 4.58
N HIS A 131 -4.30 -4.21 5.44
CA HIS A 131 -3.49 -4.27 6.64
C HIS A 131 -4.38 -4.24 7.88
N SER A 132 -4.14 -5.14 8.84
CA SER A 132 -4.87 -5.16 10.13
C SER A 132 -6.39 -5.27 9.91
N GLU A 133 -7.20 -4.31 10.41
CA GLU A 133 -8.62 -4.23 10.08
C GLU A 133 -8.87 -4.24 8.57
N GLY A 134 -8.07 -3.55 7.77
CA GLY A 134 -8.18 -3.59 6.31
C GLY A 134 -7.95 -4.99 5.74
N GLY A 135 -7.06 -5.78 6.37
CA GLY A 135 -6.89 -7.20 6.09
C GLY A 135 -8.14 -8.02 6.42
N PHE A 136 -8.77 -7.73 7.55
CA PHE A 136 -10.06 -8.32 7.92
C PHE A 136 -11.15 -7.93 6.90
N GLN A 137 -11.27 -6.66 6.56
CA GLN A 137 -12.24 -6.14 5.59
C GLN A 137 -12.04 -6.74 4.19
N SER A 138 -10.79 -7.00 3.78
CA SER A 138 -10.47 -7.62 2.48
C SER A 138 -11.02 -9.04 2.34
N ILE A 139 -11.27 -9.70 3.46
CA ILE A 139 -11.86 -11.04 3.56
C ILE A 139 -13.36 -10.94 3.83
N TYR A 140 -13.76 -10.11 4.80
CA TYR A 140 -15.14 -9.94 5.25
C TYR A 140 -16.05 -9.40 4.15
N GLY A 141 -15.65 -8.30 3.52
CA GLY A 141 -16.48 -7.64 2.51
C GLY A 141 -16.83 -8.57 1.33
N PRO A 142 -15.87 -9.18 0.64
CA PRO A 142 -16.16 -10.11 -0.46
C PRO A 142 -17.10 -11.25 -0.07
N LYS A 143 -16.93 -11.84 1.12
CA LYS A 143 -17.78 -12.92 1.64
C LYS A 143 -19.18 -12.43 2.02
N VAL A 144 -19.24 -11.48 2.95
CA VAL A 144 -20.50 -11.11 3.62
C VAL A 144 -21.38 -10.23 2.74
N ARG A 145 -20.77 -9.39 1.91
CA ARG A 145 -21.47 -8.55 0.95
C ARG A 145 -21.69 -9.22 -0.42
N GLY A 146 -21.05 -10.38 -0.66
CA GLY A 146 -21.32 -11.21 -1.83
C GLY A 146 -20.62 -10.76 -3.12
N TYR A 147 -19.57 -9.94 -3.05
CA TYR A 147 -18.85 -9.50 -4.26
C TYR A 147 -17.52 -10.24 -4.51
N ALA A 148 -17.32 -11.41 -3.90
CA ALA A 148 -16.10 -12.21 -4.09
C ALA A 148 -15.81 -12.54 -5.57
N GLY A 149 -16.82 -12.71 -6.41
CA GLY A 149 -16.65 -12.91 -7.85
C GLY A 149 -15.97 -11.74 -8.58
N GLN A 150 -15.88 -10.57 -7.96
CA GLN A 150 -15.21 -9.37 -8.46
C GLN A 150 -13.79 -9.19 -7.90
N VAL A 151 -13.30 -10.14 -7.09
CA VAL A 151 -11.98 -10.13 -6.47
C VAL A 151 -11.15 -11.27 -7.04
N GLY A 152 -9.96 -10.95 -7.54
CA GLY A 152 -8.99 -11.92 -8.05
C GLY A 152 -8.17 -12.52 -6.93
N LYS A 153 -7.50 -11.65 -6.18
CA LYS A 153 -6.63 -12.02 -5.06
C LYS A 153 -6.89 -11.15 -3.85
N VAL A 154 -6.69 -11.72 -2.68
CA VAL A 154 -6.63 -11.04 -1.39
C VAL A 154 -5.27 -11.31 -0.79
N VAL A 155 -4.55 -10.25 -0.43
CA VAL A 155 -3.33 -10.33 0.38
C VAL A 155 -3.60 -9.58 1.68
N ALA A 156 -3.77 -10.32 2.76
CA ALA A 156 -4.12 -9.77 4.07
C ALA A 156 -2.89 -9.76 4.99
N LEU A 157 -2.48 -8.57 5.42
CA LEU A 157 -1.37 -8.36 6.34
C LEU A 157 -1.90 -8.31 7.76
N ALA A 158 -1.56 -9.31 8.57
CA ALA A 158 -1.96 -9.48 9.96
C ALA A 158 -3.45 -9.17 10.23
N PRO A 159 -4.39 -9.78 9.49
CA PRO A 159 -5.81 -9.59 9.75
C PRO A 159 -6.20 -10.24 11.08
N PRO A 160 -7.05 -9.62 11.91
CA PRO A 160 -7.63 -10.29 13.08
C PRO A 160 -8.77 -11.26 12.67
N THR A 161 -8.47 -12.23 11.79
CA THR A 161 -9.45 -13.13 11.16
C THR A 161 -10.29 -13.89 12.19
N HIS A 162 -9.65 -14.37 13.26
CA HIS A 162 -10.31 -15.06 14.36
C HIS A 162 -10.38 -14.21 15.62
N GLY A 163 -10.29 -12.89 15.47
CA GLY A 163 -10.29 -11.90 16.54
C GLY A 163 -8.93 -11.69 17.19
N THR A 164 -8.86 -10.64 17.97
CA THR A 164 -7.65 -10.24 18.71
C THR A 164 -7.99 -9.89 20.15
N THR A 165 -6.98 -9.83 21.01
CA THR A 165 -7.09 -9.29 22.37
C THR A 165 -6.69 -7.81 22.43
N PHE A 166 -6.31 -7.21 21.29
CA PHE A 166 -5.84 -5.82 21.20
C PHE A 166 -4.73 -5.45 22.19
N GLY A 167 -3.70 -6.29 22.28
CA GLY A 167 -2.59 -6.12 23.23
C GLY A 167 -1.77 -4.84 23.09
N GLY A 168 -2.30 -3.76 22.49
CA GLY A 168 -1.52 -2.54 22.32
C GLY A 168 -2.17 -1.47 21.44
N LEU A 169 -3.49 -1.36 21.45
CA LEU A 169 -4.24 -0.37 20.64
C LEU A 169 -3.74 1.09 20.81
N VAL A 170 -3.23 1.43 22.00
CA VAL A 170 -2.66 2.74 22.32
C VAL A 170 -1.40 3.02 21.49
N SER A 171 -0.60 1.97 21.20
CA SER A 171 0.66 2.16 20.47
C SER A 171 0.51 2.37 18.96
N VAL A 172 -0.61 1.99 18.34
CA VAL A 172 -0.80 2.21 16.89
C VAL A 172 -0.95 3.69 16.56
N GLY A 173 -1.77 4.41 17.33
CA GLY A 173 -1.95 5.83 17.18
C GLY A 173 -0.66 6.62 17.43
N ASP A 174 0.09 6.23 18.45
CA ASP A 174 1.37 6.86 18.82
C ASP A 174 2.43 6.67 17.74
N TYR A 175 2.52 5.48 17.17
CA TYR A 175 3.50 5.18 16.13
C TYR A 175 3.25 5.94 14.81
N LEU A 176 2.00 6.05 14.39
CA LEU A 176 1.64 6.81 13.19
C LEU A 176 1.67 8.34 13.43
N GLY A 177 2.03 8.80 14.64
CA GLY A 177 1.96 10.20 15.02
C GLY A 177 0.54 10.74 15.12
N LEU A 178 -0.46 9.86 15.13
CA LEU A 178 -1.88 10.20 15.18
C LEU A 178 -2.52 9.86 16.55
N GLY A 179 -1.72 9.42 17.53
CA GLY A 179 -2.19 8.98 18.84
C GLY A 179 -3.20 9.91 19.49
N PRO A 180 -2.87 11.19 19.71
CA PRO A 180 -3.81 12.13 20.33
C PRO A 180 -5.09 12.35 19.51
N LEU A 181 -5.00 12.31 18.19
CA LEU A 181 -6.16 12.47 17.31
C LEU A 181 -7.03 11.21 17.32
N VAL A 182 -6.42 10.02 17.30
CA VAL A 182 -7.14 8.75 17.42
C VAL A 182 -7.85 8.70 18.76
N ASP A 183 -7.16 9.04 19.85
CA ASP A 183 -7.75 9.09 21.20
C ASP A 183 -8.95 10.01 21.27
N GLN A 184 -8.87 11.22 20.68
CA GLN A 184 -9.99 12.16 20.63
C GLN A 184 -11.20 11.57 19.87
N VAL A 185 -10.94 10.89 18.74
CA VAL A 185 -12.00 10.24 17.96
C VAL A 185 -12.66 9.12 18.77
N LEU A 186 -11.86 8.26 19.40
CA LEU A 186 -12.39 7.15 20.21
C LEU A 186 -13.16 7.65 21.43
N GLN A 187 -12.68 8.69 22.12
CA GLN A 187 -13.38 9.31 23.26
C GLN A 187 -14.70 9.97 22.86
N ARG A 188 -14.74 10.61 21.69
CA ARG A 188 -15.90 11.37 21.23
C ARG A 188 -16.96 10.49 20.55
N PHE A 189 -16.56 9.52 19.77
CA PHE A 189 -17.45 8.75 18.89
C PHE A 189 -17.52 7.26 19.23
N GLY A 190 -16.65 6.77 20.12
CA GLY A 190 -16.50 5.35 20.39
C GLY A 190 -15.74 4.60 19.29
N CYS A 191 -15.66 3.28 19.41
CA CYS A 191 -15.00 2.40 18.46
C CYS A 191 -15.81 1.11 18.29
N ALA A 192 -16.81 1.13 17.42
CA ALA A 192 -17.61 -0.07 17.17
C ALA A 192 -16.76 -1.21 16.57
N ALA A 193 -15.82 -0.89 15.67
CA ALA A 193 -14.91 -1.88 15.09
C ALA A 193 -14.04 -2.57 16.15
N CYS A 194 -13.63 -1.83 17.21
CA CYS A 194 -12.84 -2.41 18.28
C CYS A 194 -13.58 -3.57 18.96
N ASP A 195 -14.86 -3.37 19.28
CA ASP A 195 -15.69 -4.39 19.94
C ASP A 195 -16.04 -5.56 19.00
N GLU A 196 -16.10 -5.28 17.70
CA GLU A 196 -16.45 -6.27 16.69
C GLU A 196 -15.29 -7.17 16.27
N LEU A 197 -14.03 -6.71 16.43
CA LEU A 197 -12.81 -7.42 16.04
C LEU A 197 -12.12 -8.19 17.17
N ILE A 198 -12.64 -8.14 18.40
CA ILE A 198 -12.16 -9.00 19.49
C ILE A 198 -12.54 -10.46 19.27
N VAL A 199 -11.89 -11.37 19.99
CA VAL A 199 -12.27 -12.79 20.02
C VAL A 199 -13.74 -12.92 20.44
N GLY A 200 -14.55 -13.53 19.58
CA GLY A 200 -16.01 -13.66 19.80
C GLY A 200 -16.81 -12.40 19.43
N GLY A 201 -16.18 -11.36 18.95
CA GLY A 201 -16.87 -10.16 18.43
C GLY A 201 -17.81 -10.49 17.27
N SER A 202 -18.80 -9.63 17.05
CA SER A 202 -19.88 -9.89 16.08
C SER A 202 -19.40 -10.02 14.65
N ALA A 203 -18.44 -9.21 14.22
CA ALA A 203 -17.89 -9.30 12.87
C ALA A 203 -17.03 -10.56 12.70
N VAL A 204 -16.22 -10.92 13.70
CA VAL A 204 -15.43 -12.16 13.73
C VAL A 204 -16.35 -13.38 13.64
N THR A 205 -17.40 -13.42 14.45
CA THR A 205 -18.40 -14.49 14.41
C THR A 205 -19.07 -14.61 13.05
N THR A 206 -19.45 -13.48 12.46
CA THR A 206 -20.06 -13.44 11.12
C THR A 206 -19.09 -13.96 10.05
N LEU A 207 -17.82 -13.51 10.08
CA LEU A 207 -16.79 -13.95 9.14
C LEU A 207 -16.52 -15.46 9.24
N THR A 208 -16.40 -15.97 10.48
CA THR A 208 -16.02 -17.38 10.73
C THR A 208 -17.18 -18.36 10.65
N THR A 209 -18.40 -17.90 10.44
CA THR A 209 -19.57 -18.77 10.20
C THR A 209 -19.50 -19.36 8.78
N GLY A 210 -19.21 -20.66 8.66
CA GLY A 210 -18.96 -21.36 7.41
C GLY A 210 -17.61 -20.98 6.76
N PRO A 211 -17.35 -21.44 5.52
CA PRO A 211 -16.07 -21.22 4.86
C PRO A 211 -15.71 -19.74 4.73
N ILE A 212 -14.49 -19.38 5.11
CA ILE A 212 -13.98 -18.00 5.01
C ILE A 212 -13.55 -17.72 3.58
N ALA A 213 -12.73 -18.59 2.99
CA ALA A 213 -12.27 -18.44 1.61
C ALA A 213 -13.41 -18.66 0.62
N GLN A 214 -13.58 -17.74 -0.31
CA GLN A 214 -14.62 -17.78 -1.32
C GLN A 214 -14.09 -18.34 -2.64
N ALA A 215 -14.88 -19.14 -3.31
CA ALA A 215 -14.52 -19.77 -4.58
C ALA A 215 -14.17 -18.71 -5.65
N GLY A 216 -13.09 -18.95 -6.39
CA GLY A 216 -12.64 -18.05 -7.47
C GLY A 216 -11.76 -16.87 -7.03
N THR A 217 -11.56 -16.70 -5.73
CA THR A 217 -10.62 -15.72 -5.13
C THR A 217 -9.44 -16.47 -4.51
N LYS A 218 -8.22 -16.00 -4.73
CA LYS A 218 -7.01 -16.53 -4.09
C LYS A 218 -6.69 -15.71 -2.85
N TYR A 219 -6.33 -16.40 -1.77
CA TYR A 219 -6.03 -15.75 -0.49
C TYR A 219 -4.59 -16.02 -0.06
N THR A 220 -3.90 -14.98 0.34
CA THR A 220 -2.61 -15.03 1.03
C THR A 220 -2.71 -14.22 2.30
N VAL A 221 -2.35 -14.81 3.43
CA VAL A 221 -2.25 -14.14 4.72
C VAL A 221 -0.78 -14.07 5.11
N ILE A 222 -0.29 -12.87 5.35
CA ILE A 222 1.09 -12.61 5.79
C ILE A 222 1.02 -12.05 7.20
N ALA A 223 1.63 -12.73 8.16
CA ALA A 223 1.68 -12.31 9.57
C ALA A 223 3.12 -12.16 10.04
N SER A 224 3.32 -11.52 11.17
CA SER A 224 4.61 -11.47 11.85
C SER A 224 4.57 -12.25 13.16
N ARG A 225 5.68 -12.94 13.49
CA ARG A 225 5.89 -13.57 14.80
C ARG A 225 6.10 -12.54 15.92
N PHE A 226 6.37 -11.29 15.56
CA PHE A 226 6.56 -10.17 16.47
C PHE A 226 5.33 -9.26 16.56
N ASP A 227 4.18 -9.70 16.01
CA ASP A 227 2.93 -8.96 16.12
C ASP A 227 2.44 -8.91 17.55
N ALA A 228 2.39 -7.68 18.12
CA ALA A 228 1.92 -7.43 19.49
C ALA A 228 0.47 -6.92 19.55
N LEU A 229 -0.19 -6.71 18.40
CA LEU A 229 -1.55 -6.18 18.30
C LEU A 229 -2.57 -7.27 17.97
N VAL A 230 -2.33 -8.05 16.93
CA VAL A 230 -3.15 -9.23 16.63
C VAL A 230 -2.58 -10.41 17.39
N THR A 231 -2.97 -10.50 18.63
CA THR A 231 -2.52 -11.52 19.57
C THR A 231 -3.64 -12.57 19.80
N ARG A 232 -3.32 -13.83 19.65
CA ARG A 232 -2.09 -14.47 19.17
C ARG A 232 -2.00 -14.34 17.65
N HIS A 233 -0.80 -14.13 17.11
CA HIS A 233 -0.59 -13.87 15.68
C HIS A 233 -1.13 -14.98 14.76
N GLU A 234 -1.29 -16.24 15.26
CA GLU A 234 -1.91 -17.34 14.49
C GLU A 234 -3.41 -17.12 14.23
N THR A 235 -4.06 -16.21 14.96
CA THR A 235 -5.47 -15.86 14.72
C THR A 235 -5.69 -15.15 13.39
N SER A 236 -4.62 -14.66 12.76
CA SER A 236 -4.66 -14.12 11.41
C SER A 236 -4.96 -15.18 10.35
N PHE A 237 -4.52 -16.42 10.54
CA PHE A 237 -4.47 -17.44 9.50
C PHE A 237 -5.84 -18.05 9.17
N ILE A 238 -6.07 -18.25 7.88
CA ILE A 238 -7.22 -18.98 7.35
C ILE A 238 -6.76 -20.41 7.05
N ARG A 239 -7.16 -21.38 7.87
CA ARG A 239 -6.74 -22.78 7.72
C ARG A 239 -7.71 -23.56 6.83
N GLU A 240 -7.86 -23.08 5.59
CA GLU A 240 -8.73 -23.70 4.58
C GLU A 240 -7.92 -24.09 3.33
N PRO A 241 -8.34 -25.12 2.57
CA PRO A 241 -7.66 -25.52 1.34
C PRO A 241 -7.53 -24.37 0.35
N GLY A 242 -6.34 -24.21 -0.24
CA GLY A 242 -6.06 -23.20 -1.26
C GLY A 242 -5.72 -21.80 -0.70
N VAL A 243 -5.67 -21.66 0.62
CA VAL A 243 -5.18 -20.44 1.28
C VAL A 243 -3.70 -20.58 1.60
N THR A 244 -2.92 -19.58 1.22
CA THR A 244 -1.51 -19.46 1.63
C THR A 244 -1.43 -18.66 2.91
N ASN A 245 -0.77 -19.23 3.92
CA ASN A 245 -0.49 -18.57 5.20
C ASN A 245 1.01 -18.60 5.44
N GLU A 246 1.62 -17.45 5.68
CA GLU A 246 3.06 -17.35 5.90
C GLU A 246 3.41 -16.29 6.95
N TYR A 247 4.51 -16.51 7.64
CA TYR A 247 5.15 -15.47 8.44
C TYR A 247 6.24 -14.78 7.64
N VAL A 248 6.44 -13.48 7.86
CA VAL A 248 7.59 -12.76 7.32
C VAL A 248 8.89 -13.48 7.64
N GLN A 249 8.99 -14.04 8.86
CA GLN A 249 10.16 -14.74 9.37
C GLN A 249 10.40 -16.12 8.74
N ASP A 250 9.46 -16.63 7.95
CA ASP A 250 9.68 -17.86 7.17
C ASP A 250 10.63 -17.58 5.99
N SER A 251 10.58 -16.37 5.43
CA SER A 251 11.49 -15.89 4.39
C SER A 251 12.70 -15.14 4.94
N CYS A 252 12.51 -14.35 6.00
CA CYS A 252 13.54 -13.52 6.64
C CYS A 252 13.57 -13.73 8.15
N PRO A 253 14.26 -14.77 8.66
CA PRO A 253 14.20 -15.20 10.06
C PRO A 253 14.57 -14.14 11.10
N LEU A 254 15.39 -13.16 10.74
CA LEU A 254 15.85 -12.10 11.64
C LEU A 254 15.07 -10.79 11.49
N ASP A 255 14.04 -10.79 10.66
CA ASP A 255 13.23 -9.59 10.46
C ASP A 255 12.38 -9.29 11.71
N PRO A 256 12.61 -8.13 12.38
CA PRO A 256 11.93 -7.79 13.63
C PRO A 256 10.56 -7.13 13.41
N VAL A 257 10.06 -7.08 12.18
CA VAL A 257 8.84 -6.35 11.85
C VAL A 257 7.68 -6.76 12.75
N GLY A 258 7.06 -5.78 13.40
CA GLY A 258 5.84 -5.94 14.18
C GLY A 258 4.59 -5.59 13.37
N HIS A 259 3.46 -5.44 14.04
CA HIS A 259 2.16 -5.27 13.39
C HIS A 259 2.10 -4.07 12.44
N VAL A 260 2.44 -2.89 12.95
CA VAL A 260 2.36 -1.64 12.17
C VAL A 260 3.41 -1.60 11.07
N GLY A 261 4.59 -2.14 11.38
CA GLY A 261 5.70 -2.23 10.44
C GLY A 261 5.37 -2.98 9.14
N LEU A 262 4.43 -3.93 9.17
CA LEU A 262 4.05 -4.73 8.00
C LEU A 262 3.66 -3.88 6.78
N ALA A 263 3.08 -2.70 6.98
CA ALA A 263 2.69 -1.82 5.88
C ALA A 263 3.88 -1.05 5.26
N PHE A 264 5.03 -1.02 5.93
CA PHE A 264 6.19 -0.19 5.59
C PHE A 264 7.47 -1.00 5.37
N ASP A 265 7.41 -2.30 5.55
CA ASP A 265 8.57 -3.18 5.49
C ASP A 265 8.86 -3.62 4.05
N PRO A 266 10.14 -3.47 3.58
CA PRO A 266 10.51 -3.87 2.22
C PRO A 266 10.43 -5.38 1.96
N THR A 267 10.70 -6.22 2.98
CA THR A 267 10.53 -7.67 2.89
C THR A 267 9.06 -8.00 2.66
N VAL A 268 8.16 -7.39 3.45
CA VAL A 268 6.71 -7.57 3.31
C VAL A 268 6.22 -7.09 1.95
N ALA A 269 6.70 -5.93 1.48
CA ALA A 269 6.33 -5.43 0.16
C ALA A 269 6.72 -6.41 -0.97
N GLN A 270 7.86 -7.08 -0.84
CA GLN A 270 8.26 -8.13 -1.78
C GLN A 270 7.37 -9.38 -1.68
N LEU A 271 7.00 -9.81 -0.47
CA LEU A 271 6.06 -10.92 -0.26
C LEU A 271 4.69 -10.60 -0.86
N VAL A 272 4.18 -9.37 -0.65
CA VAL A 272 2.92 -8.90 -1.27
C VAL A 272 3.00 -8.97 -2.79
N ALA A 273 4.09 -8.46 -3.39
CA ALA A 273 4.25 -8.49 -4.84
C ALA A 273 4.30 -9.94 -5.38
N ASN A 274 4.97 -10.85 -4.67
CA ASN A 274 5.02 -12.27 -5.03
C ASN A 274 3.64 -12.95 -4.91
N ALA A 275 2.85 -12.59 -3.90
CA ALA A 275 1.49 -13.09 -3.74
C ALA A 275 0.53 -12.58 -4.83
N LEU A 276 0.72 -11.33 -5.28
CA LEU A 276 -0.05 -10.73 -6.37
C LEU A 276 0.33 -11.30 -7.74
N ASP A 277 1.59 -11.65 -7.95
CA ASP A 277 2.08 -12.24 -9.21
C ASP A 277 2.99 -13.46 -8.94
N PRO A 278 2.41 -14.59 -8.54
CA PRO A 278 3.19 -15.79 -8.21
C PRO A 278 3.90 -16.40 -9.41
N ALA A 279 3.47 -16.13 -10.64
CA ALA A 279 4.14 -16.62 -11.85
C ALA A 279 5.49 -15.93 -12.09
N HIS A 280 5.65 -14.70 -11.63
CA HIS A 280 6.88 -13.92 -11.72
C HIS A 280 7.47 -13.61 -10.33
N ALA A 281 7.16 -14.46 -9.35
CA ALA A 281 7.69 -14.31 -8.00
C ALA A 281 9.22 -14.29 -8.01
N SER A 282 9.80 -13.35 -7.31
CA SER A 282 11.25 -13.22 -7.18
C SER A 282 11.71 -13.62 -5.77
N ARG A 283 13.00 -13.97 -5.68
CA ARG A 283 13.60 -14.27 -4.37
C ARG A 283 13.44 -13.06 -3.46
N VAL A 284 12.93 -13.30 -2.25
CA VAL A 284 12.81 -12.28 -1.21
C VAL A 284 14.22 -11.89 -0.74
N VAL A 285 14.47 -10.59 -0.72
CA VAL A 285 15.70 -10.01 -0.15
C VAL A 285 15.32 -9.38 1.17
N CYS A 286 15.92 -9.86 2.26
CA CYS A 286 15.64 -9.33 3.59
C CYS A 286 16.14 -7.89 3.72
N ALA A 287 15.24 -6.97 3.92
CA ALA A 287 15.50 -5.56 4.13
C ALA A 287 14.49 -5.03 5.16
N PHE A 288 14.97 -4.71 6.33
CA PHE A 288 14.12 -4.47 7.48
C PHE A 288 13.52 -3.06 7.47
N GLY A 289 12.24 -3.00 7.70
CA GLY A 289 11.49 -1.80 7.96
C GLY A 289 11.41 -1.49 9.47
N PRO A 290 10.45 -0.65 9.87
CA PRO A 290 10.23 -0.34 11.29
C PRO A 290 9.80 -1.59 12.07
N ALA A 291 10.42 -1.80 13.25
CA ALA A 291 10.17 -2.97 14.12
C ALA A 291 8.86 -2.90 14.93
N LEU A 292 7.85 -2.09 14.55
CA LEU A 292 6.64 -1.81 15.34
C LEU A 292 5.41 -2.54 14.82
#